data_30ce77d4d543323777a6155a3f6a0001
#
_entry.id   30ce77d4d543323777a6155a3f6a0001
#
_cell.length_a   1.000
_cell.length_b   1.000
_cell.length_c   1.000
_cell.angle_alpha   90.00
_cell.angle_beta   90.00
_cell.angle_gamma   90.00
#
_symmetry.space_group_name_H-M   'P 1'
#
loop_
_entity.id
_entity.type
_entity.pdbx_description
1 polymer ?
#
loop_
_entity_poly.entity_id
_entity_poly.type
_entity_poly.pdbx_seq_one_letter_code
_entity_poly.pdbx_strand_id
1 'polypeptide(L)'
;MAVEQRIAHGFWTRVNDKRNRMPEDGCNVVTTIDAGLQKMATERLRDALISEEASFGVAMVMEAATGNILCMVNLSSGEERGTNYTERVYNHAMRTALCPGSTMKLASAMALLEIGGMDIDSTVEIKGVFGSQYQRYLDRINYIELHPNILTLSN
;
A
#
# COMPACT_ATOMS: atom_id res chain seq x y z
N MET A 1 -17.27 -24.40 18.62
CA MET A 1 -18.51 -24.01 17.90
C MET A 1 -19.67 -24.23 18.86
N ALA A 2 -20.49 -23.23 19.11
CA ALA A 2 -21.65 -23.34 19.97
C ALA A 2 -22.91 -23.43 19.12
N VAL A 3 -23.87 -24.26 19.55
CA VAL A 3 -25.20 -24.31 18.93
C VAL A 3 -26.06 -23.25 19.61
N GLU A 4 -26.65 -22.38 18.83
CA GLU A 4 -27.52 -21.33 19.29
C GLU A 4 -28.92 -21.54 18.74
N GLN A 5 -29.92 -21.25 19.54
CA GLN A 5 -31.33 -21.30 19.17
C GLN A 5 -31.94 -19.91 19.27
N ARG A 6 -32.73 -19.56 18.28
CA ARG A 6 -33.51 -18.33 18.31
C ARG A 6 -34.71 -18.49 19.26
N ILE A 7 -34.79 -17.61 20.25
CA ILE A 7 -35.89 -17.56 21.19
C ILE A 7 -36.87 -16.44 20.85
N ALA A 8 -37.97 -16.30 21.62
CA ALA A 8 -38.92 -15.22 21.46
C ALA A 8 -38.25 -13.85 21.41
N HIS A 9 -38.83 -12.92 20.67
CA HIS A 9 -38.27 -11.60 20.40
C HIS A 9 -36.98 -11.52 19.57
N GLY A 10 -36.60 -12.62 18.93
CA GLY A 10 -35.49 -12.63 17.99
C GLY A 10 -34.10 -12.74 18.59
N PHE A 11 -33.96 -12.94 19.88
CA PHE A 11 -32.67 -13.17 20.53
C PHE A 11 -32.16 -14.59 20.30
N TRP A 12 -30.84 -14.73 20.25
CA TRP A 12 -30.17 -16.01 20.17
C TRP A 12 -29.65 -16.41 21.56
N THR A 13 -29.86 -17.64 21.92
CA THR A 13 -29.34 -18.21 23.16
C THR A 13 -28.59 -19.50 22.89
N ARG A 14 -27.51 -19.71 23.65
CA ARG A 14 -26.80 -20.98 23.62
C ARG A 14 -27.63 -22.10 24.22
N VAL A 15 -27.71 -23.19 23.51
CA VAL A 15 -28.37 -24.41 24.03
C VAL A 15 -27.33 -25.47 24.38
N ASN A 16 -27.61 -26.26 25.40
CA ASN A 16 -26.78 -27.41 25.74
C ASN A 16 -27.04 -28.52 24.71
N ASP A 17 -26.14 -28.63 23.75
CA ASP A 17 -26.25 -29.56 22.62
C ASP A 17 -24.96 -30.38 22.49
N LYS A 18 -25.10 -31.65 22.17
CA LYS A 18 -23.97 -32.58 21.98
C LYS A 18 -23.00 -32.14 20.86
N ARG A 19 -23.43 -31.27 19.98
CA ARG A 19 -22.61 -30.67 18.91
C ARG A 19 -21.76 -29.48 19.39
N ASN A 20 -22.01 -29.00 20.63
CA ASN A 20 -21.17 -27.97 21.21
C ASN A 20 -19.75 -28.47 21.37
N ARG A 21 -18.81 -27.77 20.78
CA ARG A 21 -17.38 -27.99 20.98
C ARG A 21 -16.83 -26.87 21.86
N MET A 22 -16.08 -27.28 22.86
CA MET A 22 -15.31 -26.31 23.64
C MET A 22 -14.31 -25.60 22.72
N PRO A 23 -14.03 -24.30 22.96
CA PRO A 23 -12.95 -23.63 22.28
C PRO A 23 -11.64 -24.38 22.56
N GLU A 24 -10.86 -24.57 21.52
CA GLU A 24 -9.47 -25.03 21.63
C GLU A 24 -8.57 -23.81 21.49
N ASP A 25 -7.53 -23.73 22.30
CA ASP A 25 -6.55 -22.66 22.21
C ASP A 25 -5.83 -22.73 20.84
N GLY A 26 -5.67 -21.59 20.20
CA GLY A 26 -4.90 -21.49 18.97
C GLY A 26 -3.40 -21.60 19.23
N CYS A 27 -2.65 -21.80 18.16
CA CYS A 27 -1.19 -21.75 18.23
C CYS A 27 -0.69 -20.33 18.27
N ASN A 28 0.47 -20.11 18.92
CA ASN A 28 1.19 -18.86 18.86
C ASN A 28 1.73 -18.64 17.44
N VAL A 29 1.63 -17.41 16.94
CA VAL A 29 2.23 -16.99 15.68
C VAL A 29 3.40 -16.06 15.98
N VAL A 30 4.59 -16.46 15.56
CA VAL A 30 5.80 -15.63 15.63
C VAL A 30 5.95 -14.91 14.31
N THR A 31 6.02 -13.57 14.37
CA THR A 31 6.16 -12.72 13.18
C THR A 31 7.54 -12.08 13.15
N THR A 32 7.89 -11.48 12.01
CA THR A 32 9.13 -10.70 11.82
C THR A 32 8.93 -9.22 12.14
N ILE A 33 7.76 -8.82 12.58
CA ILE A 33 7.43 -7.42 12.86
C ILE A 33 8.23 -6.93 14.08
N ASP A 34 8.96 -5.83 13.91
CA ASP A 34 9.58 -5.07 14.97
C ASP A 34 8.58 -4.08 15.57
N ALA A 35 8.27 -4.23 16.86
CA ALA A 35 7.24 -3.43 17.53
C ALA A 35 7.63 -1.93 17.62
N GLY A 36 8.92 -1.62 17.77
CA GLY A 36 9.42 -0.25 17.81
C GLY A 36 9.28 0.44 16.45
N LEU A 37 9.68 -0.25 15.40
CA LEU A 37 9.56 0.23 14.03
C LEU A 37 8.09 0.38 13.62
N GLN A 38 7.23 -0.60 13.97
CA GLN A 38 5.79 -0.54 13.72
C GLN A 38 5.16 0.69 14.37
N LYS A 39 5.47 0.96 15.63
CA LYS A 39 4.96 2.13 16.36
C LYS A 39 5.40 3.44 15.69
N MET A 40 6.71 3.58 15.44
CA MET A 40 7.26 4.78 14.79
C MET A 40 6.64 5.02 13.41
N ALA A 41 6.53 3.99 12.59
CA ALA A 41 5.93 4.08 11.27
C ALA A 41 4.43 4.45 11.34
N THR A 42 3.71 3.95 12.34
CA THR A 42 2.30 4.30 12.57
C THR A 42 2.13 5.79 12.87
N GLU A 43 2.97 6.33 13.75
CA GLU A 43 2.95 7.76 14.11
C GLU A 43 3.27 8.62 12.88
N ARG A 44 4.35 8.32 12.17
CA ARG A 44 4.77 9.08 10.97
C ARG A 44 3.77 9.02 9.84
N LEU A 45 3.19 7.84 9.60
CA LEU A 45 2.15 7.70 8.57
C LEU A 45 0.91 8.52 8.94
N ARG A 46 0.51 8.52 10.21
CA ARG A 46 -0.62 9.32 10.67
C ARG A 46 -0.39 10.81 10.45
N ASP A 47 0.79 11.32 10.83
CA ASP A 47 1.14 12.72 10.63
C ASP A 47 1.09 13.11 9.14
N ALA A 48 1.64 12.26 8.27
CA ALA A 48 1.60 12.47 6.83
C ALA A 48 0.18 12.47 6.27
N LEU A 49 -0.67 11.54 6.70
CA LEU A 49 -2.06 11.45 6.25
C LEU A 49 -2.90 12.65 6.68
N ILE A 50 -2.64 13.19 7.88
CA ILE A 50 -3.28 14.41 8.36
C ILE A 50 -2.84 15.61 7.49
N SER A 51 -1.53 15.74 7.24
CA SER A 51 -0.97 16.83 6.42
C SER A 51 -1.51 16.84 5.00
N GLU A 52 -1.72 15.67 4.42
CA GLU A 52 -2.15 15.51 3.02
C GLU A 52 -3.67 15.32 2.87
N GLU A 53 -4.42 15.35 3.97
CA GLU A 53 -5.88 15.09 4.00
C GLU A 53 -6.27 13.81 3.23
N ALA A 54 -5.40 12.80 3.28
CA ALA A 54 -5.58 11.56 2.52
C ALA A 54 -6.61 10.65 3.18
N SER A 55 -7.31 9.83 2.39
CA SER A 55 -8.35 8.92 2.92
C SER A 55 -7.75 7.70 3.62
N PHE A 56 -6.61 7.23 3.16
CA PHE A 56 -5.88 6.10 3.71
C PHE A 56 -4.42 6.15 3.31
N GLY A 57 -3.60 5.38 3.99
CA GLY A 57 -2.20 5.18 3.64
C GLY A 57 -1.64 3.89 4.19
N VAL A 58 -0.51 3.52 3.62
CA VAL A 58 0.24 2.31 3.96
C VAL A 58 1.70 2.68 4.13
N ALA A 59 2.33 2.12 5.16
CA ALA A 59 3.78 2.10 5.28
C ALA A 59 4.25 0.66 5.48
N MET A 60 5.26 0.25 4.72
CA MET A 60 5.84 -1.07 4.81
C MET A 60 7.37 -0.96 4.80
N VAL A 61 8.01 -1.71 5.68
CA VAL A 61 9.47 -1.85 5.70
C VAL A 61 9.81 -3.33 5.55
N MET A 62 10.65 -3.61 4.58
CA MET A 62 11.13 -4.94 4.29
C MET A 62 12.67 -4.98 4.37
N GLU A 63 13.20 -6.00 5.00
CA GLU A 63 14.63 -6.26 5.01
C GLU A 63 15.06 -6.79 3.64
N ALA A 64 15.95 -6.07 2.95
CA ALA A 64 16.32 -6.38 1.58
C ALA A 64 17.03 -7.75 1.44
N ALA A 65 17.79 -8.16 2.45
CA ALA A 65 18.56 -9.40 2.41
C ALA A 65 17.71 -10.67 2.55
N THR A 66 16.62 -10.59 3.33
CA THR A 66 15.81 -11.77 3.71
C THR A 66 14.40 -11.74 3.14
N GLY A 67 13.91 -10.56 2.77
CA GLY A 67 12.51 -10.35 2.39
C GLY A 67 11.55 -10.28 3.60
N ASN A 68 12.05 -10.31 4.82
CA ASN A 68 11.23 -10.22 6.02
C ASN A 68 10.52 -8.86 6.11
N ILE A 69 9.23 -8.89 6.38
CA ILE A 69 8.47 -7.67 6.68
C ILE A 69 8.71 -7.28 8.13
N LEU A 70 9.38 -6.16 8.33
CA LEU A 70 9.69 -5.63 9.66
C LEU A 70 8.61 -4.68 10.18
N CYS A 71 7.81 -4.11 9.27
CA CYS A 71 6.74 -3.19 9.60
C CYS A 71 5.69 -3.23 8.49
N MET A 72 4.41 -3.22 8.86
CA MET A 72 3.29 -3.07 7.93
C MET A 72 2.16 -2.31 8.61
N VAL A 73 1.99 -1.05 8.26
CA VAL A 73 0.96 -0.15 8.80
C VAL A 73 -0.09 0.14 7.75
N ASN A 74 -1.34 0.04 8.14
CA ASN A 74 -2.50 0.41 7.32
C ASN A 74 -3.39 1.36 8.12
N LEU A 75 -3.47 2.61 7.71
CA LEU A 75 -4.34 3.60 8.34
C LEU A 75 -5.40 4.09 7.36
N SER A 76 -6.62 4.25 7.85
CA SER A 76 -7.70 4.88 7.11
C SER A 76 -8.35 5.96 7.97
N SER A 77 -8.81 7.04 7.35
CA SER A 77 -9.61 8.06 8.01
C SER A 77 -10.93 7.47 8.50
N GLY A 78 -11.51 8.12 9.52
CA GLY A 78 -12.88 7.88 9.94
C GLY A 78 -13.90 8.34 8.89
N GLU A 79 -15.10 8.70 9.33
CA GLU A 79 -16.16 9.21 8.46
C GLU A 79 -15.79 10.55 7.82
N GLU A 80 -15.02 11.38 8.53
CA GLU A 80 -14.48 12.64 8.01
C GLU A 80 -13.03 12.46 7.55
N ARG A 81 -12.75 12.89 6.32
CA ARG A 81 -11.38 12.92 5.79
C ARG A 81 -10.48 13.80 6.64
N GLY A 82 -9.25 13.37 6.84
CA GLY A 82 -8.26 14.14 7.59
C GLY A 82 -8.34 13.98 9.11
N THR A 83 -9.28 13.19 9.63
CA THR A 83 -9.46 13.00 11.07
C THR A 83 -9.51 11.54 11.47
N ASN A 84 -9.15 11.26 12.73
CA ASN A 84 -9.35 9.96 13.37
C ASN A 84 -8.82 8.75 12.58
N TYR A 85 -7.56 8.82 12.13
CA TYR A 85 -6.91 7.70 11.45
C TYR A 85 -6.74 6.52 12.41
N THR A 86 -7.32 5.40 12.03
CA THR A 86 -7.27 4.15 12.78
C THR A 86 -6.81 3.00 11.89
N GLU A 87 -6.21 2.00 12.52
CA GLU A 87 -5.98 0.73 11.84
C GLU A 87 -7.32 0.08 11.50
N ARG A 88 -7.46 -0.33 10.25
CA ARG A 88 -8.66 -1.00 9.77
C ARG A 88 -8.37 -2.46 9.48
N VAL A 89 -9.42 -3.28 9.58
CA VAL A 89 -9.38 -4.70 9.22
C VAL A 89 -9.04 -4.90 7.73
N TYR A 90 -9.35 -3.91 6.89
CA TYR A 90 -9.02 -3.95 5.47
C TYR A 90 -7.54 -3.60 5.27
N ASN A 91 -6.78 -4.58 4.81
CA ASN A 91 -5.35 -4.40 4.53
C ASN A 91 -5.13 -3.80 3.14
N HIS A 92 -4.96 -2.49 3.09
CA HIS A 92 -4.71 -1.74 1.85
C HIS A 92 -3.42 -2.16 1.16
N ALA A 93 -2.37 -2.53 1.92
CA ALA A 93 -1.10 -2.98 1.37
C ALA A 93 -1.25 -4.22 0.48
N MET A 94 -2.20 -5.09 0.80
CA MET A 94 -2.39 -6.37 0.11
C MET A 94 -3.57 -6.37 -0.87
N ARG A 95 -4.54 -5.49 -0.68
CA ARG A 95 -5.84 -5.60 -1.37
C ARG A 95 -6.19 -4.42 -2.25
N THR A 96 -5.56 -3.26 -2.06
CA THR A 96 -5.90 -2.08 -2.84
C THR A 96 -5.06 -2.02 -4.11
N ALA A 97 -5.74 -1.98 -5.24
CA ALA A 97 -5.11 -1.72 -6.53
C ALA A 97 -5.19 -0.22 -6.84
N LEU A 98 -4.04 0.40 -6.99
CA LEU A 98 -3.89 1.81 -7.35
C LEU A 98 -3.05 1.96 -8.61
N CYS A 99 -3.24 3.06 -9.32
CA CYS A 99 -2.30 3.44 -10.37
C CYS A 99 -0.96 3.78 -9.73
N PRO A 100 0.13 3.08 -10.08
CA PRO A 100 1.43 3.24 -9.43
C PRO A 100 2.07 4.60 -9.69
N GLY A 101 1.65 5.30 -10.73
CA GLY A 101 2.23 6.57 -11.11
C GLY A 101 3.73 6.43 -11.38
N SER A 102 4.54 7.48 -10.96
CA SER A 102 5.99 7.50 -11.18
C SER A 102 6.77 6.40 -10.46
N THR A 103 6.17 5.69 -9.50
CA THR A 103 6.82 4.53 -8.86
C THR A 103 7.07 3.40 -9.86
N MET A 104 6.26 3.33 -10.93
CA MET A 104 6.46 2.37 -12.02
C MET A 104 7.76 2.59 -12.80
N LYS A 105 8.36 3.78 -12.72
CA LYS A 105 9.64 4.08 -13.40
C LYS A 105 10.77 3.19 -12.91
N LEU A 106 10.75 2.80 -11.62
CA LEU A 106 11.75 1.87 -11.08
C LEU A 106 11.67 0.50 -11.79
N ALA A 107 10.46 -0.05 -11.91
CA ALA A 107 10.26 -1.31 -12.63
C ALA A 107 10.64 -1.20 -14.11
N SER A 108 10.35 -0.05 -14.73
CA SER A 108 10.74 0.21 -16.12
C SER A 108 12.25 0.29 -16.28
N ALA A 109 12.96 0.96 -15.36
CA ALA A 109 14.42 1.02 -15.38
C ALA A 109 15.06 -0.37 -15.20
N MET A 110 14.55 -1.16 -14.26
CA MET A 110 15.02 -2.54 -14.06
C MET A 110 14.83 -3.40 -15.34
N ALA A 111 13.68 -3.29 -15.98
CA ALA A 111 13.39 -4.01 -17.21
C ALA A 111 14.34 -3.58 -18.37
N LEU A 112 14.65 -2.29 -18.47
CA LEU A 112 15.59 -1.79 -19.47
C LEU A 112 17.01 -2.31 -19.24
N LEU A 113 17.45 -2.38 -17.99
CA LEU A 113 18.78 -2.91 -17.63
C LEU A 113 18.87 -4.43 -17.81
N GLU A 114 17.86 -5.19 -17.41
CA GLU A 114 17.91 -6.66 -17.43
C GLU A 114 17.54 -7.26 -18.79
N ILE A 115 16.56 -6.70 -19.48
CA ILE A 115 15.97 -7.28 -20.69
C ILE A 115 16.27 -6.42 -21.91
N GLY A 116 16.32 -5.10 -21.74
CA GLY A 116 16.49 -4.13 -22.83
C GLY A 116 17.94 -3.99 -23.34
N GLY A 117 18.91 -4.68 -22.72
CA GLY A 117 20.32 -4.60 -23.11
C GLY A 117 20.94 -3.22 -22.90
N MET A 118 20.34 -2.39 -22.04
CA MET A 118 20.86 -1.08 -21.69
C MET A 118 21.79 -1.18 -20.48
N ASP A 119 22.75 -0.27 -20.42
CA ASP A 119 23.62 -0.07 -19.26
C ASP A 119 23.22 1.21 -18.52
N ILE A 120 23.73 1.39 -17.30
CA ILE A 120 23.46 2.56 -16.46
C ILE A 120 23.89 3.88 -17.15
N ASP A 121 24.93 3.81 -17.98
CA ASP A 121 25.45 4.95 -18.77
C ASP A 121 24.79 5.09 -20.15
N SER A 122 23.83 4.23 -20.48
CA SER A 122 23.11 4.30 -21.75
C SER A 122 22.32 5.60 -21.86
N THR A 123 22.37 6.21 -23.04
CA THR A 123 21.62 7.44 -23.34
C THR A 123 20.31 7.11 -24.05
N VAL A 124 19.25 7.80 -23.68
CA VAL A 124 17.92 7.67 -24.31
C VAL A 124 17.57 8.99 -24.97
N GLU A 125 17.31 8.94 -26.27
CA GLU A 125 16.81 10.11 -27.00
C GLU A 125 15.32 10.31 -26.72
N ILE A 126 14.96 11.46 -26.16
CA ILE A 126 13.58 11.83 -25.92
C ILE A 126 13.07 12.68 -27.08
N LYS A 127 12.19 12.11 -27.91
CA LYS A 127 11.59 12.78 -29.09
C LYS A 127 10.25 13.45 -28.73
N GLY A 128 10.23 14.35 -27.76
CA GLY A 128 9.06 15.18 -27.46
C GLY A 128 7.79 14.39 -27.12
N VAL A 129 6.63 14.96 -27.41
CA VAL A 129 5.32 14.53 -26.91
C VAL A 129 4.77 13.28 -27.60
N PHE A 130 4.42 12.26 -26.84
CA PHE A 130 3.73 11.08 -27.34
C PHE A 130 2.21 11.31 -27.44
N GLY A 131 1.75 11.79 -28.62
CA GLY A 131 0.35 11.79 -29.00
C GLY A 131 -0.51 12.91 -28.38
N SER A 132 -1.68 13.14 -28.99
CA SER A 132 -2.61 14.23 -28.67
C SER A 132 -3.24 14.15 -27.27
N GLN A 133 -3.29 12.97 -26.65
CA GLN A 133 -3.82 12.82 -25.28
C GLN A 133 -2.79 13.27 -24.23
N TYR A 134 -1.51 13.04 -24.49
CA TYR A 134 -0.43 13.46 -23.60
C TYR A 134 -0.28 14.99 -23.65
N GLN A 135 -0.41 15.61 -24.80
CA GLN A 135 -0.42 17.07 -24.94
C GLN A 135 -1.51 17.71 -24.09
N ARG A 136 -2.75 17.18 -24.14
CA ARG A 136 -3.86 17.67 -23.34
C ARG A 136 -3.62 17.54 -21.82
N TYR A 137 -2.87 16.52 -21.41
CA TYR A 137 -2.47 16.35 -20.01
C TYR A 137 -1.45 17.41 -19.60
N LEU A 138 -0.43 17.67 -20.41
CA LEU A 138 0.57 18.71 -20.17
C LEU A 138 -0.03 20.11 -20.14
N ASP A 139 -0.97 20.42 -21.00
CA ASP A 139 -1.68 21.71 -21.04
C ASP A 139 -2.44 22.00 -19.75
N ARG A 140 -2.85 20.95 -19.03
CA ARG A 140 -3.55 21.06 -17.73
C ARG A 140 -2.65 21.30 -16.54
N ILE A 141 -1.40 20.89 -16.60
CA ILE A 141 -0.45 20.97 -15.46
C ILE A 141 0.58 22.09 -15.61
N ASN A 142 0.29 23.10 -16.44
CA ASN A 142 1.23 24.18 -16.75
C ASN A 142 2.58 23.66 -17.24
N TYR A 143 2.66 23.48 -18.52
CA TYR A 143 3.75 22.93 -19.29
C TYR A 143 5.15 23.36 -18.80
N ILE A 144 5.93 22.39 -18.36
CA ILE A 144 7.39 22.52 -18.29
C ILE A 144 7.90 22.16 -19.68
N GLU A 145 8.49 23.12 -20.39
CA GLU A 145 9.15 22.86 -21.67
C GLU A 145 10.17 21.73 -21.51
N LEU A 146 9.78 20.55 -22.01
CA LEU A 146 10.71 19.44 -22.15
C LEU A 146 11.58 19.75 -23.37
N HIS A 147 12.71 20.38 -23.13
CA HIS A 147 13.73 20.42 -24.15
C HIS A 147 14.10 18.97 -24.51
N PRO A 148 14.40 18.68 -25.79
CA PRO A 148 14.93 17.39 -26.18
C PRO A 148 16.31 17.21 -25.56
N ASN A 149 16.31 16.64 -24.37
CA ASN A 149 17.52 16.38 -23.61
C ASN A 149 17.85 14.90 -23.71
N ILE A 150 19.11 14.62 -23.90
CA ILE A 150 19.66 13.29 -23.72
C ILE A 150 19.78 13.09 -22.21
N LEU A 151 18.99 12.17 -21.68
CA LEU A 151 19.10 11.76 -20.28
C LEU A 151 19.96 10.50 -20.19
N THR A 152 20.88 10.48 -19.27
CA THR A 152 21.58 9.25 -18.88
C THR A 152 20.81 8.60 -17.71
N LEU A 153 20.80 7.27 -17.63
CA LEU A 153 20.13 6.54 -16.55
C LEU A 153 20.84 6.73 -15.20
N SER A 154 22.04 7.34 -15.19
CA SER A 154 22.84 7.65 -14.00
C SER A 154 22.50 8.99 -13.33
N ASN A 155 21.61 9.80 -13.88
CA ASN A 155 21.17 11.08 -13.32
C ASN A 155 19.85 11.01 -12.57
#